data_865987d7a6ab3881e9c2dadccb07a2c5
#
_entry.id   865987d7a6ab3881e9c2dadccb07a2c5
#
_cell.length_a   1.000
_cell.length_b   1.000
_cell.length_c   1.000
_cell.angle_alpha   90.00
_cell.angle_beta   90.00
_cell.angle_gamma   90.00
#
_symmetry.space_group_name_H-M   'P 1'
#
loop_
_entity.id
_entity.type
_entity.pdbx_description
1 polymer ?
#
loop_
_entity_poly.entity_id
_entity_poly.type
_entity_poly.pdbx_seq_one_letter_code
_entity_poly.pdbx_strand_id
1 'polypeptide(L)'
;MAAGFPRLLVLLAAAPLLLGSIDRTTNLESRLLAAHNRERAALDLPALEWDRKLSADADAWARALSSTGTFEHSRDDPDDPDPQGENLWAGTAGAFSPEDMVGLWIDEKHNYRPGRIPNVSLTGDFEDVGHYTQVIWRATRKVGCALATGGREDVLVCRYSEGGNVLGERAI
;
A
#
# COMPACT_ATOMS: atom_id res chain seq x y z
N MET A 1 -32.76 -70.43 8.57
CA MET A 1 -32.75 -69.31 9.52
C MET A 1 -31.54 -68.45 9.19
N ALA A 2 -31.70 -67.35 8.53
CA ALA A 2 -30.62 -66.45 8.17
C ALA A 2 -30.77 -65.17 9.03
N ALA A 3 -29.80 -64.95 9.90
CA ALA A 3 -29.76 -63.78 10.77
C ALA A 3 -29.17 -62.56 9.99
N GLY A 4 -30.01 -61.56 9.78
CA GLY A 4 -29.59 -60.30 9.18
C GLY A 4 -28.91 -59.39 10.21
N PHE A 5 -27.67 -58.94 9.90
CA PHE A 5 -26.98 -57.94 10.69
C PHE A 5 -27.44 -56.52 10.32
N PRO A 6 -27.73 -55.64 11.29
CA PRO A 6 -28.10 -54.29 11.00
C PRO A 6 -26.87 -53.47 10.52
N ARG A 7 -26.99 -52.87 9.34
CA ARG A 7 -25.98 -51.92 8.83
C ARG A 7 -26.12 -50.60 9.61
N LEU A 8 -25.12 -50.29 10.43
CA LEU A 8 -24.99 -49.02 11.11
C LEU A 8 -24.55 -47.97 10.08
N LEU A 9 -25.46 -47.05 9.73
CA LEU A 9 -25.18 -45.89 8.86
C LEU A 9 -24.48 -44.83 9.73
N VAL A 10 -23.17 -44.70 9.57
CA VAL A 10 -22.45 -43.55 10.17
C VAL A 10 -22.62 -42.34 9.29
N LEU A 11 -23.50 -41.42 9.73
CA LEU A 11 -23.63 -40.12 9.13
C LEU A 11 -22.44 -39.24 9.60
N LEU A 12 -21.45 -39.09 8.71
CA LEU A 12 -20.42 -38.08 8.86
C LEU A 12 -21.03 -36.70 8.60
N ALA A 13 -21.31 -36.00 9.67
CA ALA A 13 -21.68 -34.56 9.58
C ALA A 13 -20.42 -33.78 9.19
N ALA A 14 -20.33 -33.34 7.94
CA ALA A 14 -19.34 -32.40 7.52
C ALA A 14 -19.66 -31.05 8.18
N ALA A 15 -18.89 -30.65 9.20
CA ALA A 15 -18.96 -29.31 9.74
C ALA A 15 -18.47 -28.33 8.65
N PRO A 16 -19.19 -27.27 8.32
CA PRO A 16 -18.69 -26.24 7.43
C PRO A 16 -17.49 -25.57 8.11
N LEU A 17 -16.32 -25.66 7.50
CA LEU A 17 -15.20 -24.80 7.83
C LEU A 17 -15.65 -23.35 7.52
N LEU A 18 -16.03 -22.61 8.57
CA LEU A 18 -16.12 -21.16 8.52
C LEU A 18 -14.69 -20.63 8.32
N LEU A 19 -14.26 -20.56 7.06
CA LEU A 19 -13.17 -19.69 6.65
C LEU A 19 -13.70 -18.26 6.87
N GLY A 20 -13.54 -17.74 8.08
CA GLY A 20 -13.77 -16.34 8.36
C GLY A 20 -12.86 -15.57 7.40
N SER A 21 -13.44 -14.77 6.50
CA SER A 21 -12.66 -13.81 5.73
C SER A 21 -11.93 -12.92 6.72
N ILE A 22 -10.61 -13.03 6.77
CA ILE A 22 -9.78 -12.09 7.53
C ILE A 22 -10.13 -10.73 6.95
N ASP A 23 -10.69 -9.85 7.79
CA ASP A 23 -10.98 -8.49 7.38
C ASP A 23 -9.67 -7.91 6.79
N ARG A 24 -9.75 -7.45 5.55
CA ARG A 24 -8.59 -6.90 4.81
C ARG A 24 -7.93 -5.74 5.53
N THR A 25 -8.63 -5.07 6.44
CA THR A 25 -8.11 -3.99 7.29
C THR A 25 -7.45 -4.52 8.57
N THR A 26 -7.59 -5.82 8.87
CA THR A 26 -6.90 -6.44 10.00
C THR A 26 -5.39 -6.30 9.83
N ASN A 27 -4.74 -5.70 10.84
CA ASN A 27 -3.31 -5.43 10.84
C ASN A 27 -2.85 -4.57 9.64
N LEU A 28 -3.70 -3.64 9.16
CA LEU A 28 -3.44 -2.80 7.98
C LEU A 28 -2.06 -2.14 8.05
N GLU A 29 -1.74 -1.47 9.16
CA GLU A 29 -0.47 -0.77 9.37
C GLU A 29 0.74 -1.70 9.19
N SER A 30 0.75 -2.83 9.90
CA SER A 30 1.88 -3.78 9.84
C SER A 30 2.02 -4.43 8.47
N ARG A 31 0.92 -4.65 7.75
CA ARG A 31 0.93 -5.24 6.41
C ARG A 31 1.45 -4.26 5.37
N LEU A 32 0.99 -3.00 5.40
CA LEU A 32 1.51 -1.94 4.53
C LEU A 32 2.99 -1.70 4.79
N LEU A 33 3.40 -1.57 6.05
CA LEU A 33 4.81 -1.42 6.42
C LEU A 33 5.68 -2.59 5.94
N ALA A 34 5.19 -3.83 6.13
CA ALA A 34 5.90 -5.03 5.70
C ALA A 34 6.05 -5.10 4.18
N ALA A 35 5.05 -4.67 3.40
CA ALA A 35 5.12 -4.62 1.94
C ALA A 35 6.22 -3.67 1.47
N HIS A 36 6.29 -2.44 2.02
CA HIS A 36 7.36 -1.49 1.74
C HIS A 36 8.74 -2.06 2.11
N ASN A 37 8.87 -2.58 3.33
CA ASN A 37 10.15 -3.03 3.86
C ASN A 37 10.68 -4.29 3.16
N ARG A 38 9.82 -5.11 2.58
CA ARG A 38 10.25 -6.25 1.75
C ARG A 38 11.01 -5.80 0.52
N GLU A 39 10.49 -4.81 -0.21
CA GLU A 39 11.19 -4.25 -1.40
C GLU A 39 12.47 -3.53 -0.99
N ARG A 40 12.43 -2.73 0.08
CA ARG A 40 13.61 -2.01 0.57
C ARG A 40 14.73 -2.95 1.01
N ALA A 41 14.39 -4.05 1.69
CA ALA A 41 15.35 -5.09 2.08
C ALA A 41 15.99 -5.78 0.87
N ALA A 42 15.24 -6.00 -0.21
CA ALA A 42 15.78 -6.57 -1.45
C ALA A 42 16.80 -5.65 -2.15
N LEU A 43 16.83 -4.36 -1.79
CA LEU A 43 17.72 -3.33 -2.32
C LEU A 43 18.78 -2.86 -1.30
N ASP A 44 18.94 -3.56 -0.18
CA ASP A 44 19.83 -3.18 0.92
C ASP A 44 19.60 -1.74 1.44
N LEU A 45 18.32 -1.32 1.47
CA LEU A 45 17.90 -0.03 2.00
C LEU A 45 17.49 -0.15 3.47
N PRO A 46 17.69 0.92 4.27
CA PRO A 46 17.18 0.96 5.63
C PRO A 46 15.66 0.74 5.66
N ALA A 47 15.18 -0.07 6.60
CA ALA A 47 13.76 -0.27 6.80
C ALA A 47 13.07 1.04 7.22
N LEU A 48 11.82 1.20 6.80
CA LEU A 48 10.94 2.26 7.27
C LEU A 48 10.37 1.89 8.64
N GLU A 49 10.09 2.90 9.44
CA GLU A 49 9.32 2.81 10.67
C GLU A 49 7.92 3.39 10.46
N TRP A 50 6.93 2.83 11.17
CA TRP A 50 5.58 3.39 11.12
C TRP A 50 5.48 4.65 11.96
N ASP A 51 4.92 5.71 11.37
CA ASP A 51 4.72 7.00 12.05
C ASP A 51 3.23 7.34 12.16
N ARG A 52 2.75 7.57 13.38
CA ARG A 52 1.34 7.84 13.65
C ARG A 52 0.89 9.22 13.17
N LYS A 53 1.79 10.21 13.15
CA LYS A 53 1.46 11.54 12.64
C LYS A 53 1.26 11.47 11.13
N LEU A 54 2.18 10.84 10.41
CA LEU A 54 2.02 10.61 8.97
C LEU A 54 0.74 9.83 8.66
N SER A 55 0.40 8.83 9.47
CA SER A 55 -0.84 8.06 9.32
C SER A 55 -2.09 8.92 9.54
N ALA A 56 -2.07 9.85 10.50
CA ALA A 56 -3.18 10.77 10.73
C ALA A 56 -3.33 11.79 9.59
N ASP A 57 -2.22 12.32 9.07
CA ASP A 57 -2.21 13.21 7.91
C ASP A 57 -2.74 12.48 6.66
N ALA A 58 -2.32 11.22 6.47
CA ALA A 58 -2.84 10.35 5.40
C ALA A 58 -4.34 10.07 5.54
N ASP A 59 -4.86 9.83 6.75
CA ASP A 59 -6.29 9.59 7.00
C ASP A 59 -7.13 10.81 6.65
N ALA A 60 -6.68 12.01 7.03
CA ALA A 60 -7.37 13.24 6.70
C ALA A 60 -7.51 13.42 5.18
N TRP A 61 -6.44 13.16 4.42
CA TRP A 61 -6.46 13.28 2.97
C TRP A 61 -7.27 12.15 2.29
N ALA A 62 -7.08 10.90 2.70
CA ALA A 62 -7.86 9.78 2.18
C ALA A 62 -9.37 9.98 2.33
N ARG A 63 -9.82 10.48 3.48
CA ARG A 63 -11.23 10.83 3.72
C ARG A 63 -11.69 11.98 2.84
N ALA A 64 -10.88 13.02 2.65
CA ALA A 64 -11.21 14.13 1.76
C ALA A 64 -11.44 13.64 0.33
N LEU A 65 -10.50 12.87 -0.23
CA LEU A 65 -10.60 12.28 -1.57
C LEU A 65 -11.84 11.38 -1.71
N SER A 66 -12.05 10.47 -0.74
CA SER A 66 -13.19 9.54 -0.75
C SER A 66 -14.54 10.26 -0.65
N SER A 67 -14.62 11.40 0.04
CA SER A 67 -15.86 12.17 0.20
C SER A 67 -16.21 13.00 -1.02
N THR A 68 -15.21 13.49 -1.76
CA THR A 68 -15.38 14.33 -2.95
C THR A 68 -15.42 13.52 -4.24
N GLY A 69 -14.90 12.28 -4.23
CA GLY A 69 -14.71 11.47 -5.43
C GLY A 69 -13.62 12.02 -6.34
N THR A 70 -12.69 12.84 -5.81
CA THR A 70 -11.51 13.32 -6.53
C THR A 70 -10.32 12.40 -6.27
N PHE A 71 -9.35 12.39 -7.19
CA PHE A 71 -8.11 11.64 -7.04
C PHE A 71 -6.96 12.55 -7.45
N GLU A 72 -6.35 13.20 -6.48
CA GLU A 72 -5.28 14.18 -6.70
C GLU A 72 -4.35 14.22 -5.49
N HIS A 73 -3.10 14.61 -5.70
CA HIS A 73 -2.16 14.85 -4.61
C HIS A 73 -2.62 16.02 -3.73
N SER A 74 -2.25 15.95 -2.45
CA SER A 74 -2.43 17.09 -1.56
C SER A 74 -1.57 18.27 -2.03
N ARG A 75 -2.03 19.47 -1.71
CA ARG A 75 -1.26 20.69 -2.07
C ARG A 75 0.00 20.75 -1.23
N ASP A 76 1.11 21.07 -1.90
CA ASP A 76 2.33 21.42 -1.21
C ASP A 76 2.15 22.75 -0.47
N ASP A 77 2.63 22.78 0.77
CA ASP A 77 2.80 24.05 1.50
C ASP A 77 4.27 24.47 1.35
N PRO A 78 4.57 25.56 0.62
CA PRO A 78 5.95 26.00 0.41
C PRO A 78 6.64 26.48 1.70
N ASP A 79 5.85 26.74 2.74
CA ASP A 79 6.36 27.17 4.06
C ASP A 79 6.47 25.98 5.04
N ASP A 80 6.15 24.75 4.61
CA ASP A 80 6.31 23.55 5.45
C ASP A 80 7.80 23.24 5.65
N PRO A 81 8.30 23.29 6.90
CA PRO A 81 9.69 22.99 7.18
C PRO A 81 10.05 21.50 7.06
N ASP A 82 9.06 20.61 6.95
CA ASP A 82 9.23 19.16 6.86
C ASP A 82 8.26 18.56 5.81
N PRO A 83 8.47 18.87 4.52
CA PRO A 83 7.56 18.45 3.47
C PRO A 83 7.52 16.92 3.37
N GLN A 84 6.31 16.38 3.39
CA GLN A 84 6.06 14.95 3.31
C GLN A 84 6.01 14.49 1.86
N GLY A 85 6.54 13.30 1.57
CA GLY A 85 6.23 12.60 0.34
C GLY A 85 4.83 11.99 0.40
N GLU A 86 4.25 11.68 -0.76
CA GLU A 86 2.91 11.10 -0.85
C GLU A 86 2.82 10.08 -2.00
N ASN A 87 2.22 8.92 -1.72
CA ASN A 87 1.73 8.00 -2.73
C ASN A 87 0.23 7.81 -2.57
N LEU A 88 -0.47 7.79 -3.69
CA LEU A 88 -1.92 7.57 -3.77
C LEU A 88 -2.22 6.27 -4.52
N TRP A 89 -3.27 5.58 -4.09
CA TRP A 89 -3.86 4.47 -4.82
C TRP A 89 -5.39 4.52 -4.69
N ALA A 90 -6.10 4.18 -5.76
CA ALA A 90 -7.54 3.99 -5.74
C ALA A 90 -7.94 2.73 -6.50
N GLY A 91 -9.01 2.10 -6.07
CA GLY A 91 -9.54 0.90 -6.71
C GLY A 91 -10.89 0.46 -6.16
N THR A 92 -11.46 -0.59 -6.75
CA THR A 92 -12.77 -1.10 -6.34
C THR A 92 -12.79 -1.48 -4.86
N ALA A 93 -13.74 -0.95 -4.13
CA ALA A 93 -13.89 -1.18 -2.69
C ALA A 93 -13.93 -2.68 -2.37
N GLY A 94 -13.06 -3.09 -1.47
CA GLY A 94 -12.98 -4.47 -1.00
C GLY A 94 -12.24 -5.46 -1.92
N ALA A 95 -11.79 -5.05 -3.10
CA ALA A 95 -11.21 -5.97 -4.08
C ALA A 95 -9.71 -6.26 -3.89
N PHE A 96 -8.98 -5.38 -3.20
CA PHE A 96 -7.52 -5.45 -3.09
C PHE A 96 -7.08 -5.62 -1.64
N SER A 97 -6.04 -6.41 -1.42
CA SER A 97 -5.33 -6.49 -0.15
C SER A 97 -4.36 -5.30 0.02
N PRO A 98 -3.93 -4.97 1.25
CA PRO A 98 -2.88 -3.96 1.47
C PRO A 98 -1.60 -4.24 0.70
N GLU A 99 -1.24 -5.51 0.59
CA GLU A 99 -0.06 -5.97 -0.17
C GLU A 99 -0.22 -5.73 -1.67
N ASP A 100 -1.43 -5.92 -2.22
CA ASP A 100 -1.70 -5.66 -3.64
C ASP A 100 -1.59 -4.17 -3.95
N MET A 101 -2.13 -3.30 -3.07
CA MET A 101 -2.09 -1.86 -3.26
C MET A 101 -0.65 -1.33 -3.33
N VAL A 102 0.19 -1.69 -2.35
CA VAL A 102 1.62 -1.33 -2.36
C VAL A 102 2.36 -2.06 -3.48
N GLY A 103 1.95 -3.28 -3.81
CA GLY A 103 2.50 -4.08 -4.91
C GLY A 103 2.41 -3.36 -6.25
N LEU A 104 1.31 -2.66 -6.54
CA LEU A 104 1.15 -1.87 -7.77
C LEU A 104 2.16 -0.73 -7.87
N TRP A 105 2.47 -0.05 -6.77
CA TRP A 105 3.55 0.93 -6.74
C TRP A 105 4.93 0.30 -6.96
N ILE A 106 5.15 -0.89 -6.39
CA ILE A 106 6.41 -1.64 -6.55
C ILE A 106 6.56 -2.16 -7.98
N ASP A 107 5.47 -2.52 -8.64
CA ASP A 107 5.51 -3.04 -10.01
C ASP A 107 5.99 -2.00 -11.04
N GLU A 108 5.92 -0.72 -10.73
CA GLU A 108 6.54 0.35 -11.53
C GLU A 108 8.06 0.17 -11.70
N LYS A 109 8.71 -0.66 -10.87
CA LYS A 109 10.14 -1.01 -11.01
C LYS A 109 10.52 -1.55 -12.39
N HIS A 110 9.57 -2.13 -13.12
CA HIS A 110 9.79 -2.62 -14.48
C HIS A 110 10.11 -1.49 -15.47
N ASN A 111 9.65 -0.28 -15.15
CA ASN A 111 9.92 0.92 -15.93
C ASN A 111 11.07 1.76 -15.35
N TYR A 112 11.57 1.41 -14.16
CA TYR A 112 12.62 2.19 -13.49
C TYR A 112 14.01 1.91 -14.07
N ARG A 113 14.80 2.96 -14.20
CA ARG A 113 16.26 2.91 -14.43
C ARG A 113 16.99 3.81 -13.43
N PRO A 114 18.17 3.44 -12.94
CA PRO A 114 18.98 4.30 -12.09
C PRO A 114 19.31 5.63 -12.77
N GLY A 115 19.12 6.72 -12.04
CA GLY A 115 19.34 8.06 -12.58
C GLY A 115 19.06 9.15 -11.54
N ARG A 116 18.90 10.37 -12.03
CA ARG A 116 18.44 11.50 -11.22
C ARG A 116 17.02 11.87 -11.61
N ILE A 117 16.19 12.19 -10.64
CA ILE A 117 14.82 12.65 -10.88
C ILE A 117 14.85 13.90 -11.79
N PRO A 118 14.00 13.96 -12.83
CA PRO A 118 12.95 13.01 -13.22
C PRO A 118 13.40 11.95 -14.25
N ASN A 119 14.67 11.90 -14.64
CA ASN A 119 15.18 11.08 -15.76
C ASN A 119 15.46 9.62 -15.32
N VAL A 120 14.50 8.97 -14.69
CA VAL A 120 14.60 7.64 -14.09
C VAL A 120 13.61 6.62 -14.67
N SER A 121 12.82 7.01 -15.67
CA SER A 121 11.88 6.14 -16.35
C SER A 121 12.42 5.65 -17.71
N LEU A 122 12.19 4.36 -18.02
CA LEU A 122 12.44 3.78 -19.33
C LEU A 122 11.46 4.24 -20.40
N THR A 123 10.25 4.64 -19.99
CA THR A 123 9.20 5.16 -20.88
C THR A 123 9.43 6.64 -21.24
N GLY A 124 10.23 7.34 -20.43
CA GLY A 124 10.45 8.79 -20.54
C GLY A 124 9.47 9.62 -19.71
N ASP A 125 8.43 9.00 -19.15
CA ASP A 125 7.48 9.63 -18.23
C ASP A 125 7.83 9.29 -16.78
N PHE A 126 7.99 10.31 -15.93
CA PHE A 126 8.30 10.12 -14.52
C PHE A 126 7.12 9.52 -13.74
N GLU A 127 5.89 9.79 -14.15
CA GLU A 127 4.70 9.29 -13.50
C GLU A 127 4.63 7.75 -13.51
N ASP A 128 5.26 7.10 -14.50
CA ASP A 128 5.34 5.63 -14.60
C ASP A 128 6.26 4.97 -13.55
N VAL A 129 6.95 5.75 -12.73
CA VAL A 129 7.91 5.28 -11.72
C VAL A 129 7.89 6.08 -10.42
N GLY A 130 7.04 7.11 -10.33
CA GLY A 130 7.02 8.06 -9.22
C GLY A 130 6.70 7.41 -7.88
N HIS A 131 5.74 6.48 -7.85
CA HIS A 131 5.40 5.77 -6.63
C HIS A 131 6.54 4.83 -6.20
N TYR A 132 7.13 4.11 -7.15
CA TYR A 132 8.25 3.22 -6.86
C TYR A 132 9.45 3.98 -6.31
N THR A 133 9.84 5.10 -6.93
CA THR A 133 10.99 5.89 -6.49
C THR A 133 10.79 6.47 -5.09
N GLN A 134 9.56 6.80 -4.69
CA GLN A 134 9.23 7.17 -3.32
C GLN A 134 9.38 5.97 -2.36
N VAL A 135 8.87 4.79 -2.71
CA VAL A 135 9.00 3.56 -1.89
C VAL A 135 10.47 3.24 -1.59
N ILE A 136 11.35 3.39 -2.58
CA ILE A 136 12.77 3.06 -2.47
C ILE A 136 13.64 4.26 -2.11
N TRP A 137 13.07 5.43 -1.81
CA TRP A 137 13.86 6.62 -1.49
C TRP A 137 14.76 6.39 -0.29
N ARG A 138 16.08 6.47 -0.52
CA ARG A 138 17.08 6.08 0.48
C ARG A 138 17.01 6.92 1.75
N ALA A 139 16.73 8.21 1.63
CA ALA A 139 16.67 9.13 2.77
C ALA A 139 15.40 8.95 3.61
N THR A 140 14.30 8.47 3.03
CA THR A 140 13.05 8.22 3.77
C THR A 140 13.27 7.20 4.88
N ARG A 141 12.76 7.51 6.09
CA ARG A 141 12.85 6.68 7.28
C ARG A 141 11.50 6.27 7.83
N LYS A 142 10.46 7.03 7.56
CA LYS A 142 9.15 6.85 8.15
C LYS A 142 8.06 6.79 7.09
N VAL A 143 7.03 6.02 7.37
CA VAL A 143 5.81 5.94 6.57
C VAL A 143 4.59 5.86 7.49
N GLY A 144 3.51 6.49 7.08
CA GLY A 144 2.21 6.33 7.70
C GLY A 144 1.15 6.36 6.62
N CYS A 145 0.22 5.42 6.67
CA CYS A 145 -0.81 5.29 5.64
C CYS A 145 -2.20 5.21 6.26
N ALA A 146 -3.21 5.51 5.44
CA ALA A 146 -4.60 5.30 5.78
C ALA A 146 -5.42 4.90 4.54
N LEU A 147 -6.44 4.07 4.77
CA LEU A 147 -7.38 3.59 3.78
C LEU A 147 -8.76 4.15 4.10
N ALA A 148 -9.37 4.84 3.16
CA ALA A 148 -10.75 5.31 3.25
C ALA A 148 -11.59 4.72 2.13
N THR A 149 -12.86 4.42 2.41
CA THR A 149 -13.82 3.95 1.42
C THR A 149 -14.86 5.03 1.16
N GLY A 150 -15.04 5.38 -0.10
CA GLY A 150 -16.08 6.32 -0.56
C GLY A 150 -16.86 5.73 -1.72
N GLY A 151 -18.18 5.56 -1.54
CA GLY A 151 -19.02 4.98 -2.58
C GLY A 151 -18.60 3.55 -2.95
N ARG A 152 -18.04 3.36 -4.14
CA ARG A 152 -17.63 2.06 -4.68
C ARG A 152 -16.11 1.90 -4.76
N GLU A 153 -15.36 2.83 -4.22
CA GLU A 153 -13.90 2.87 -4.30
C GLU A 153 -13.26 2.94 -2.92
N ASP A 154 -12.10 2.34 -2.83
CA ASP A 154 -11.14 2.52 -1.75
C ASP A 154 -10.05 3.47 -2.22
N VAL A 155 -9.63 4.36 -1.34
CA VAL A 155 -8.49 5.25 -1.53
C VAL A 155 -7.48 4.99 -0.45
N LEU A 156 -6.26 4.59 -0.83
CA LEU A 156 -5.11 4.48 0.05
C LEU A 156 -4.23 5.70 -0.15
N VAL A 157 -3.88 6.37 0.94
CA VAL A 157 -2.86 7.42 0.99
C VAL A 157 -1.73 6.95 1.88
N CYS A 158 -0.49 7.07 1.41
CA CYS A 158 0.70 6.92 2.24
C CYS A 158 1.51 8.21 2.25
N ARG A 159 1.93 8.64 3.43
CA ARG A 159 2.81 9.79 3.66
C ARG A 159 4.18 9.31 4.12
N TYR A 160 5.19 10.03 3.69
CA TYR A 160 6.59 9.65 3.93
C TYR A 160 7.39 10.81 4.51
N SER A 161 8.29 10.54 5.43
CA SER A 161 9.31 11.46 5.94
C SER A 161 10.68 10.75 5.93
N GLU A 162 11.69 11.33 5.35
CA GLU A 162 11.66 12.54 4.54
C GLU A 162 11.02 12.23 3.18
N GLY A 163 10.40 13.24 2.56
CA GLY A 163 9.80 13.12 1.24
C GLY A 163 10.85 12.76 0.18
N GLY A 164 10.47 11.90 -0.75
CA GLY A 164 11.29 11.51 -1.88
C GLY A 164 11.04 12.34 -3.13
N ASN A 165 11.52 11.82 -4.25
CA ASN A 165 11.31 12.39 -5.59
C ASN A 165 11.84 13.81 -5.78
N VAL A 166 12.90 14.17 -5.03
CA VAL A 166 13.52 15.50 -5.08
C VAL A 166 14.25 15.67 -6.43
N LEU A 167 13.93 16.75 -7.14
CA LEU A 167 14.51 17.07 -8.45
C LEU A 167 16.04 17.10 -8.40
N GLY A 168 16.69 16.41 -9.33
CA GLY A 168 18.12 16.32 -9.43
C GLY A 168 18.79 15.32 -8.49
N GLU A 169 18.03 14.72 -7.56
CA GLU A 169 18.53 13.69 -6.64
C GLU A 169 18.31 12.27 -7.17
N ARG A 170 18.89 11.28 -6.48
CA ARG A 170 18.72 9.86 -6.76
C ARG A 170 17.86 9.23 -5.69
N ALA A 171 17.01 8.26 -6.08
CA ALA A 171 16.27 7.46 -5.11
C ALA A 171 17.22 6.52 -4.34
N ILE A 172 18.18 5.90 -5.05
CA ILE A 172 19.19 4.98 -4.52
C ILE A 172 20.54 5.17 -5.20
#